data_051609841750fcbd4a7800f09d689906
#
_entry.id   051609841750fcbd4a7800f09d689906
#
_cell.length_a   1.000
_cell.length_b   1.000
_cell.length_c   1.000
_cell.angle_alpha   90.00
_cell.angle_beta   90.00
_cell.angle_gamma   90.00
#
_symmetry.space_group_name_H-M   'P 1'
#
loop_
_entity.id
_entity.type
_entity.pdbx_description
1 polymer ?
#
loop_
_entity_poly.entity_id
_entity_poly.type
_entity_poly.pdbx_seq_one_letter_code
_entity_poly.pdbx_strand_id
1 'polypeptide(L)'
;MLGTARISIIDDSHVDRLLIGGLLKSTQVPYEILSYENPRAALDALLLAPTDLVITDMIMPDMDGFEVVREMRSRLPRVPVILMTAYGNESIAVRALEAGAASYVPKSRQAELLADTVQRVLARSQAEQWQDIPTKTLDEMLCKFTLDNDPSLIPPLVNWLQSYVGEICISDPTERVRAMVALEEAILQAMYHGNLEFTEDELDEMRRDPKSGRFSSLVQHRRGEPEICKRRVKLAVSMTSDGARFTIRCEGAGLQQPDLADYANGDCFESGNGRSPMLMRGLMDETFYADDGNEITLVKYARR
;
A
#
# COMPACT_ATOMS: atom_id res chain seq x y z
N MET A 1 -17.40 17.39 0.02
CA MET A 1 -17.32 17.67 1.47
C MET A 1 -17.44 16.33 2.16
N LEU A 2 -16.41 15.90 2.90
CA LEU A 2 -16.48 14.70 3.75
C LEU A 2 -17.55 14.97 4.80
N GLY A 3 -18.54 14.08 4.95
CA GLY A 3 -19.57 14.19 5.96
C GLY A 3 -18.99 14.20 7.35
N THR A 4 -19.73 14.69 8.34
CA THR A 4 -19.35 14.65 9.76
C THR A 4 -19.27 13.19 10.20
N ALA A 5 -18.10 12.76 10.69
CA ALA A 5 -17.91 11.37 11.12
C ALA A 5 -18.74 11.07 12.38
N ARG A 6 -19.41 9.93 12.38
CA ARG A 6 -20.25 9.44 13.47
C ARG A 6 -19.48 8.52 14.38
N ILE A 7 -19.42 8.85 15.67
CA ILE A 7 -18.70 8.08 16.69
C ILE A 7 -19.70 7.55 17.72
N SER A 8 -19.67 6.25 17.96
CA SER A 8 -20.50 5.59 18.96
C SER A 8 -19.68 5.26 20.21
N ILE A 9 -20.13 5.72 21.38
CA ILE A 9 -19.50 5.51 22.69
C ILE A 9 -20.32 4.48 23.46
N ILE A 10 -19.69 3.39 23.89
CA ILE A 10 -20.29 2.31 24.68
C ILE A 10 -19.55 2.26 26.02
N ASP A 11 -20.21 2.65 27.10
CA ASP A 11 -19.66 2.67 28.45
C ASP A 11 -20.84 2.69 29.43
N ASP A 12 -20.85 1.87 30.48
CA ASP A 12 -21.93 1.83 31.46
C ASP A 12 -21.93 3.07 32.38
N SER A 13 -20.78 3.73 32.54
CA SER A 13 -20.64 4.98 33.29
C SER A 13 -21.16 6.19 32.52
N HIS A 14 -22.23 6.82 32.99
CA HIS A 14 -22.74 8.07 32.42
C HIS A 14 -21.67 9.19 32.42
N VAL A 15 -20.86 9.25 33.47
CA VAL A 15 -19.81 10.28 33.62
C VAL A 15 -18.74 10.10 32.55
N ASP A 16 -18.31 8.87 32.30
CA ASP A 16 -17.28 8.57 31.31
C ASP A 16 -17.79 8.88 29.89
N ARG A 17 -19.05 8.53 29.57
CA ARG A 17 -19.68 8.90 28.30
C ARG A 17 -19.68 10.40 28.06
N LEU A 18 -20.02 11.20 29.09
CA LEU A 18 -19.99 12.67 29.01
C LEU A 18 -18.59 13.21 28.85
N LEU A 19 -17.62 12.66 29.55
CA LEU A 19 -16.22 13.07 29.51
C LEU A 19 -15.62 12.79 28.12
N ILE A 20 -15.79 11.57 27.60
CA ILE A 20 -15.34 11.19 26.26
C ILE A 20 -15.98 12.10 25.21
N GLY A 21 -17.30 12.28 25.27
CA GLY A 21 -18.05 13.15 24.36
C GLY A 21 -17.59 14.61 24.43
N GLY A 22 -17.27 15.10 25.62
CA GLY A 22 -16.74 16.46 25.84
C GLY A 22 -15.35 16.63 25.23
N LEU A 23 -14.45 15.68 25.42
CA LEU A 23 -13.10 15.68 24.84
C LEU A 23 -13.16 15.68 23.30
N LEU A 24 -14.01 14.90 22.71
CA LEU A 24 -14.17 14.85 21.25
C LEU A 24 -14.78 16.14 20.69
N LYS A 25 -15.76 16.75 21.39
CA LYS A 25 -16.36 18.01 20.98
C LYS A 25 -15.42 19.22 21.13
N SER A 26 -14.39 19.12 21.97
CA SER A 26 -13.38 20.18 22.13
C SER A 26 -12.38 20.21 20.97
N THR A 27 -12.37 19.22 20.10
CA THR A 27 -11.52 19.20 18.92
C THR A 27 -12.04 20.14 17.82
N GLN A 28 -11.17 20.56 16.91
CA GLN A 28 -11.57 21.37 15.75
C GLN A 28 -12.36 20.58 14.69
N VAL A 29 -12.40 19.25 14.81
CA VAL A 29 -13.12 18.36 13.88
C VAL A 29 -14.51 18.09 14.42
N PRO A 30 -15.59 18.37 13.67
CA PRO A 30 -16.95 18.08 14.10
C PRO A 30 -17.23 16.58 14.03
N TYR A 31 -17.73 16.01 15.13
CA TYR A 31 -18.19 14.62 15.22
C TYR A 31 -19.68 14.56 15.61
N GLU A 32 -20.42 13.63 15.02
CA GLU A 32 -21.73 13.22 15.52
C GLU A 32 -21.52 12.12 16.55
N ILE A 33 -21.93 12.36 17.80
CA ILE A 33 -21.64 11.43 18.90
C ILE A 33 -22.94 10.77 19.35
N LEU A 34 -22.96 9.44 19.30
CA LEU A 34 -23.99 8.58 19.87
C LEU A 34 -23.45 7.91 21.15
N SER A 35 -24.29 7.75 22.17
CA SER A 35 -23.88 7.18 23.47
C SER A 35 -24.80 6.06 23.90
N TYR A 36 -24.22 4.95 24.30
CA TYR A 36 -24.92 3.74 24.75
C TYR A 36 -24.39 3.29 26.11
N GLU A 37 -25.29 2.97 27.03
CA GLU A 37 -24.90 2.44 28.35
C GLU A 37 -24.87 0.92 28.38
N ASN A 38 -25.57 0.26 27.46
CA ASN A 38 -25.61 -1.20 27.38
C ASN A 38 -24.98 -1.69 26.07
N PRO A 39 -23.96 -2.57 26.15
CA PRO A 39 -23.24 -3.03 24.94
C PRO A 39 -24.11 -3.85 23.98
N ARG A 40 -25.07 -4.65 24.47
CA ARG A 40 -25.98 -5.43 23.60
C ARG A 40 -26.92 -4.52 22.83
N ALA A 41 -27.54 -3.57 23.51
CA ALA A 41 -28.41 -2.58 22.87
C ALA A 41 -27.63 -1.72 21.87
N ALA A 42 -26.36 -1.39 22.16
CA ALA A 42 -25.49 -0.70 21.25
C ALA A 42 -25.24 -1.51 19.97
N LEU A 43 -24.85 -2.77 20.08
CA LEU A 43 -24.59 -3.64 18.93
C LEU A 43 -25.83 -3.79 18.03
N ASP A 44 -27.01 -3.93 18.60
CA ASP A 44 -28.26 -4.01 17.82
C ASP A 44 -28.55 -2.68 17.10
N ALA A 45 -28.34 -1.55 17.77
CA ALA A 45 -28.52 -0.21 17.16
C ALA A 45 -27.50 0.05 16.04
N LEU A 46 -26.25 -0.38 16.20
CA LEU A 46 -25.18 -0.20 15.21
C LEU A 46 -25.41 -0.98 13.91
N LEU A 47 -26.16 -2.06 13.96
CA LEU A 47 -26.58 -2.80 12.76
C LEU A 47 -27.61 -2.02 11.93
N LEU A 48 -28.37 -1.13 12.55
CA LEU A 48 -29.44 -0.37 11.92
C LEU A 48 -29.01 1.06 11.52
N ALA A 49 -27.99 1.59 12.19
CA ALA A 49 -27.51 2.95 11.96
C ALA A 49 -26.00 2.95 11.66
N PRO A 50 -25.57 3.59 10.56
CA PRO A 50 -24.13 3.63 10.22
C PRO A 50 -23.36 4.37 11.32
N THR A 51 -22.16 3.86 11.65
CA THR A 51 -21.17 4.51 12.52
C THR A 51 -19.77 4.36 11.89
N ASP A 52 -18.91 5.35 12.05
CA ASP A 52 -17.56 5.35 11.47
C ASP A 52 -16.51 4.86 12.46
N LEU A 53 -16.82 4.90 13.76
CA LEU A 53 -15.94 4.47 14.83
C LEU A 53 -16.75 4.09 16.08
N VAL A 54 -16.31 3.05 16.78
CA VAL A 54 -16.81 2.70 18.12
C VAL A 54 -15.71 2.93 19.15
N ILE A 55 -16.06 3.54 20.28
CA ILE A 55 -15.23 3.63 21.48
C ILE A 55 -15.97 2.84 22.56
N THR A 56 -15.32 1.81 23.12
CA THR A 56 -15.94 0.98 24.14
C THR A 56 -15.11 0.91 25.41
N ASP A 57 -15.76 0.93 26.58
CA ASP A 57 -15.08 0.58 27.83
C ASP A 57 -14.74 -0.91 27.85
N MET A 58 -13.68 -1.26 28.57
CA MET A 58 -13.23 -2.64 28.71
C MET A 58 -14.09 -3.42 29.72
N ILE A 59 -14.54 -2.78 30.81
CA ILE A 59 -15.24 -3.43 31.91
C ILE A 59 -16.67 -2.90 32.00
N MET A 60 -17.62 -3.67 31.50
CA MET A 60 -19.04 -3.34 31.55
C MET A 60 -19.83 -4.56 32.03
N PRO A 61 -21.02 -4.36 32.64
CA PRO A 61 -21.94 -5.44 32.91
C PRO A 61 -22.40 -6.19 31.65
N ASP A 62 -22.72 -7.46 31.78
CA ASP A 62 -23.28 -8.34 30.74
C ASP A 62 -22.38 -8.68 29.55
N MET A 63 -21.50 -7.79 29.13
CA MET A 63 -20.60 -7.98 28.00
C MET A 63 -19.37 -7.06 28.15
N ASP A 64 -18.17 -7.64 28.17
CA ASP A 64 -16.93 -6.88 28.26
C ASP A 64 -16.52 -6.24 26.92
N GLY A 65 -15.59 -5.28 26.96
CA GLY A 65 -15.11 -4.58 25.76
C GLY A 65 -14.42 -5.48 24.75
N PHE A 66 -13.80 -6.59 25.17
CA PHE A 66 -13.23 -7.57 24.26
C PHE A 66 -14.31 -8.35 23.51
N GLU A 67 -15.43 -8.63 24.16
CA GLU A 67 -16.58 -9.26 23.52
C GLU A 67 -17.21 -8.30 22.50
N VAL A 68 -17.32 -7.01 22.85
CA VAL A 68 -17.78 -5.96 21.90
C VAL A 68 -16.87 -5.92 20.68
N VAL A 69 -15.54 -5.91 20.85
CA VAL A 69 -14.59 -5.91 19.73
C VAL A 69 -14.79 -7.14 18.84
N ARG A 70 -14.96 -8.34 19.42
CA ARG A 70 -15.18 -9.58 18.64
C ARG A 70 -16.51 -9.56 17.87
N GLU A 71 -17.57 -9.11 18.51
CA GLU A 71 -18.89 -8.98 17.85
C GLU A 71 -18.86 -7.94 16.72
N MET A 72 -18.24 -6.77 16.95
CA MET A 72 -18.05 -5.75 15.92
C MET A 72 -17.24 -6.30 14.74
N ARG A 73 -16.15 -7.00 15.00
CA ARG A 73 -15.33 -7.60 13.93
C ARG A 73 -16.09 -8.65 13.11
N SER A 74 -17.00 -9.40 13.76
CA SER A 74 -17.83 -10.39 13.07
C SER A 74 -18.95 -9.78 12.24
N ARG A 75 -19.65 -8.77 12.78
CA ARG A 75 -20.87 -8.21 12.20
C ARG A 75 -20.62 -6.95 11.37
N LEU A 76 -19.65 -6.12 11.77
CA LEU A 76 -19.31 -4.83 11.16
C LEU A 76 -17.77 -4.70 11.03
N PRO A 77 -17.10 -5.56 10.24
CA PRO A 77 -15.63 -5.67 10.19
C PRO A 77 -14.93 -4.41 9.70
N ARG A 78 -15.66 -3.50 9.05
CA ARG A 78 -15.12 -2.23 8.54
C ARG A 78 -15.18 -1.09 9.55
N VAL A 79 -15.89 -1.27 10.65
CA VAL A 79 -16.01 -0.24 11.70
C VAL A 79 -14.92 -0.46 12.73
N PRO A 80 -13.92 0.43 12.83
CA PRO A 80 -12.86 0.30 13.80
C PRO A 80 -13.38 0.50 15.23
N VAL A 81 -12.76 -0.21 16.16
CA VAL A 81 -13.08 -0.13 17.60
C VAL A 81 -11.86 0.34 18.37
N ILE A 82 -12.01 1.39 19.19
CA ILE A 82 -11.04 1.82 20.20
C ILE A 82 -11.51 1.31 21.56
N LEU A 83 -10.64 0.55 22.25
CA LEU A 83 -10.92 0.04 23.58
C LEU A 83 -10.38 0.99 24.63
N MET A 84 -11.20 1.37 25.61
CA MET A 84 -10.79 2.19 26.75
C MET A 84 -10.67 1.34 28.01
N THR A 85 -9.71 1.63 28.87
CA THR A 85 -9.48 0.88 30.11
C THR A 85 -9.00 1.75 31.24
N ALA A 86 -9.52 1.50 32.46
CA ALA A 86 -9.01 2.12 33.67
C ALA A 86 -7.60 1.60 34.04
N TYR A 87 -7.28 0.36 33.66
CA TYR A 87 -6.02 -0.31 33.95
C TYR A 87 -5.14 -0.38 32.72
N GLY A 88 -4.38 0.71 32.46
CA GLY A 88 -3.45 0.77 31.32
C GLY A 88 -2.15 0.03 31.63
N ASN A 89 -2.03 -1.23 31.23
CA ASN A 89 -0.75 -1.93 31.18
C ASN A 89 -0.52 -2.52 29.78
N GLU A 90 0.75 -2.84 29.49
CA GLU A 90 1.19 -3.32 28.17
C GLU A 90 0.50 -4.63 27.77
N SER A 91 0.22 -5.53 28.74
CA SER A 91 -0.44 -6.80 28.46
C SER A 91 -1.90 -6.62 28.00
N ILE A 92 -2.61 -5.64 28.52
CA ILE A 92 -3.98 -5.32 28.10
C ILE A 92 -3.97 -4.70 26.69
N ALA A 93 -2.99 -3.84 26.38
CA ALA A 93 -2.83 -3.27 25.05
C ALA A 93 -2.64 -4.36 23.97
N VAL A 94 -1.74 -5.31 24.23
CA VAL A 94 -1.50 -6.45 23.32
C VAL A 94 -2.77 -7.27 23.13
N ARG A 95 -3.46 -7.64 24.21
CA ARG A 95 -4.71 -8.40 24.13
C ARG A 95 -5.82 -7.67 23.38
N ALA A 96 -5.90 -6.34 23.50
CA ALA A 96 -6.87 -5.53 22.76
C ALA A 96 -6.63 -5.61 21.25
N LEU A 97 -5.37 -5.47 20.82
CA LEU A 97 -4.99 -5.59 19.42
C LEU A 97 -5.17 -7.01 18.88
N GLU A 98 -4.84 -8.04 19.65
CA GLU A 98 -5.07 -9.45 19.31
C GLU A 98 -6.57 -9.77 19.15
N ALA A 99 -7.42 -9.17 19.98
CA ALA A 99 -8.87 -9.30 19.85
C ALA A 99 -9.43 -8.60 18.59
N GLY A 100 -8.63 -7.70 17.97
CA GLY A 100 -8.98 -6.99 16.76
C GLY A 100 -9.40 -5.54 16.97
N ALA A 101 -9.13 -4.94 18.14
CA ALA A 101 -9.29 -3.51 18.33
C ALA A 101 -8.31 -2.73 17.42
N ALA A 102 -8.78 -1.63 16.84
CA ALA A 102 -7.94 -0.77 16.00
C ALA A 102 -6.91 0.03 16.82
N SER A 103 -7.25 0.31 18.08
CA SER A 103 -6.37 0.98 19.05
C SER A 103 -6.89 0.79 20.48
N TYR A 104 -6.09 1.22 21.46
CA TYR A 104 -6.54 1.30 22.84
C TYR A 104 -6.11 2.63 23.47
N VAL A 105 -6.88 3.09 24.49
CA VAL A 105 -6.60 4.34 25.22
C VAL A 105 -6.81 4.10 26.74
N PRO A 106 -5.78 4.31 27.58
CA PRO A 106 -5.95 4.30 29.03
C PRO A 106 -6.83 5.49 29.48
N LYS A 107 -7.86 5.23 30.30
CA LYS A 107 -8.73 6.30 30.85
C LYS A 107 -7.93 7.36 31.63
N SER A 108 -6.82 6.99 32.26
CA SER A 108 -5.93 7.92 32.96
C SER A 108 -5.24 8.93 32.04
N ARG A 109 -5.14 8.64 30.73
CA ARG A 109 -4.51 9.51 29.70
C ARG A 109 -5.45 9.92 28.59
N GLN A 110 -6.75 9.74 28.77
CA GLN A 110 -7.74 10.00 27.72
C GLN A 110 -7.73 11.46 27.25
N ALA A 111 -7.55 12.40 28.17
CA ALA A 111 -7.49 13.83 27.83
C ALA A 111 -6.33 14.18 26.87
N GLU A 112 -5.24 13.42 26.94
CA GLU A 112 -4.05 13.62 26.11
C GLU A 112 -4.14 12.83 24.79
N LEU A 113 -4.60 11.58 24.85
CA LEU A 113 -4.42 10.62 23.76
C LEU A 113 -5.67 10.39 22.90
N LEU A 114 -6.88 10.61 23.44
CA LEU A 114 -8.11 10.16 22.79
C LEU A 114 -8.33 10.86 21.45
N ALA A 115 -8.25 12.17 21.41
CA ALA A 115 -8.52 12.96 20.21
C ALA A 115 -7.58 12.59 19.05
N ASP A 116 -6.29 12.50 19.31
CA ASP A 116 -5.29 12.11 18.33
C ASP A 116 -5.46 10.65 17.87
N THR A 117 -5.79 9.74 18.79
CA THR A 117 -6.04 8.34 18.45
C THR A 117 -7.29 8.18 17.57
N VAL A 118 -8.36 8.90 17.87
CA VAL A 118 -9.59 8.91 17.05
C VAL A 118 -9.29 9.40 15.64
N GLN A 119 -8.57 10.52 15.50
CA GLN A 119 -8.22 11.06 14.18
C GLN A 119 -7.37 10.08 13.36
N ARG A 120 -6.35 9.48 13.96
CA ARG A 120 -5.50 8.47 13.28
C ARG A 120 -6.27 7.24 12.86
N VAL A 121 -7.14 6.71 13.73
CA VAL A 121 -7.94 5.52 13.42
C VAL A 121 -8.97 5.81 12.32
N LEU A 122 -9.65 6.95 12.36
CA LEU A 122 -10.59 7.36 11.32
C LEU A 122 -9.88 7.59 9.98
N ALA A 123 -8.74 8.29 9.97
CA ALA A 123 -7.96 8.51 8.75
C ALA A 123 -7.51 7.19 8.11
N ARG A 124 -7.04 6.24 8.93
CA ARG A 124 -6.67 4.90 8.46
C ARG A 124 -7.87 4.12 7.92
N SER A 125 -8.99 4.09 8.64
CA SER A 125 -10.21 3.41 8.20
C SER A 125 -10.77 4.00 6.91
N GLN A 126 -10.75 5.32 6.76
CA GLN A 126 -11.14 5.97 5.52
C GLN A 126 -10.21 5.61 4.36
N ALA A 127 -8.89 5.59 4.57
CA ALA A 127 -7.93 5.15 3.55
C ALA A 127 -8.19 3.70 3.13
N GLU A 128 -8.49 2.80 4.07
CA GLU A 128 -8.85 1.40 3.80
C GLU A 128 -10.21 1.29 3.05
N GLN A 129 -11.19 2.14 3.36
CA GLN A 129 -12.49 2.17 2.64
C GLN A 129 -12.36 2.66 1.19
N TRP A 130 -11.42 3.56 0.90
CA TRP A 130 -11.14 3.99 -0.48
C TRP A 130 -10.45 2.90 -1.32
N GLN A 131 -9.84 1.89 -0.68
CA GLN A 131 -9.30 0.72 -1.37
C GLN A 131 -10.40 -0.27 -1.82
N ASP A 132 -11.58 -0.19 -1.21
CA ASP A 132 -12.77 -1.00 -1.55
C ASP A 132 -13.67 -0.33 -2.60
N ILE A 133 -13.12 0.38 -3.58
CA ILE A 133 -13.86 0.58 -4.83
C ILE A 133 -14.15 -0.83 -5.34
N PRO A 134 -15.41 -1.15 -5.68
CA PRO A 134 -15.72 -2.49 -6.19
C PRO A 134 -14.92 -2.73 -7.47
N THR A 135 -13.72 -3.25 -7.33
CA THR A 135 -12.80 -3.54 -8.45
C THR A 135 -13.46 -4.46 -9.47
N LYS A 136 -14.47 -5.24 -9.02
CA LYS A 136 -15.34 -6.09 -9.86
C LYS A 136 -16.25 -5.32 -10.84
N THR A 137 -16.46 -4.03 -10.63
CA THR A 137 -17.26 -3.15 -11.49
C THR A 137 -16.42 -2.14 -12.25
N LEU A 138 -15.09 -2.24 -12.12
CA LEU A 138 -14.14 -1.37 -12.80
C LEU A 138 -13.76 -1.99 -14.15
N ASP A 139 -14.13 -1.32 -15.25
CA ASP A 139 -13.80 -1.78 -16.60
C ASP A 139 -12.32 -1.56 -16.91
N GLU A 140 -11.76 -0.42 -16.51
CA GLU A 140 -10.37 -0.06 -16.73
C GLU A 140 -9.85 0.84 -15.60
N MET A 141 -8.60 0.60 -15.19
CA MET A 141 -7.82 1.51 -14.34
C MET A 141 -6.56 1.95 -15.09
N LEU A 142 -6.40 3.26 -15.30
CA LEU A 142 -5.22 3.84 -15.92
C LEU A 142 -4.47 4.69 -14.91
N CYS A 143 -3.21 4.34 -14.65
CA CYS A 143 -2.30 5.09 -13.78
C CYS A 143 -1.08 5.57 -14.57
N LYS A 144 -0.61 6.80 -14.27
CA LYS A 144 0.62 7.35 -14.84
C LYS A 144 1.50 7.88 -13.72
N PHE A 145 2.75 7.45 -13.71
CA PHE A 145 3.75 7.86 -12.72
C PHE A 145 4.93 8.50 -13.44
N THR A 146 5.50 9.51 -12.80
CA THR A 146 6.77 10.11 -13.20
C THR A 146 7.74 9.95 -12.03
N LEU A 147 8.78 9.15 -12.24
CA LEU A 147 9.74 8.77 -11.21
C LEU A 147 11.06 9.49 -11.41
N ASP A 148 11.63 9.98 -10.34
CA ASP A 148 13.05 10.34 -10.30
C ASP A 148 13.90 9.05 -10.44
N ASN A 149 15.18 9.22 -10.81
CA ASN A 149 16.13 8.10 -10.91
C ASN A 149 16.57 7.64 -9.51
N ASP A 150 15.59 7.31 -8.66
CA ASP A 150 15.78 6.84 -7.28
C ASP A 150 15.20 5.44 -7.11
N PRO A 151 16.07 4.41 -7.02
CA PRO A 151 15.63 3.03 -6.86
C PRO A 151 14.79 2.78 -5.61
N SER A 152 14.92 3.62 -4.57
CA SER A 152 14.13 3.48 -3.34
C SER A 152 12.63 3.71 -3.53
N LEU A 153 12.22 4.34 -4.64
CA LEU A 153 10.83 4.55 -5.02
C LEU A 153 10.17 3.28 -5.58
N ILE A 154 10.95 2.31 -6.04
CA ILE A 154 10.42 1.12 -6.73
C ILE A 154 9.66 0.18 -5.79
N PRO A 155 10.19 -0.26 -4.62
CA PRO A 155 9.48 -1.20 -3.75
C PRO A 155 8.11 -0.68 -3.29
N PRO A 156 7.94 0.55 -2.81
CA PRO A 156 6.62 1.06 -2.42
C PRO A 156 5.64 1.15 -3.61
N LEU A 157 6.12 1.54 -4.80
CA LEU A 157 5.31 1.59 -6.02
C LEU A 157 4.85 0.20 -6.45
N VAL A 158 5.76 -0.77 -6.51
CA VAL A 158 5.46 -2.16 -6.88
C VAL A 158 4.49 -2.79 -5.89
N ASN A 159 4.67 -2.59 -4.59
CA ASN A 159 3.74 -3.07 -3.56
C ASN A 159 2.33 -2.47 -3.73
N TRP A 160 2.26 -1.17 -4.04
CA TRP A 160 0.98 -0.51 -4.29
C TRP A 160 0.29 -1.09 -5.54
N LEU A 161 0.99 -1.23 -6.66
CA LEU A 161 0.47 -1.82 -7.90
C LEU A 161 0.05 -3.28 -7.71
N GLN A 162 0.81 -4.06 -6.94
CA GLN A 162 0.52 -5.47 -6.68
C GLN A 162 -0.87 -5.71 -6.10
N SER A 163 -1.34 -4.83 -5.20
CA SER A 163 -2.68 -4.95 -4.61
C SER A 163 -3.76 -4.79 -5.68
N TYR A 164 -3.68 -3.74 -6.51
CA TYR A 164 -4.68 -3.49 -7.54
C TYR A 164 -4.65 -4.50 -8.68
N VAL A 165 -3.45 -4.90 -9.13
CA VAL A 165 -3.29 -5.96 -10.14
C VAL A 165 -3.94 -7.26 -9.66
N GLY A 166 -3.82 -7.58 -8.36
CA GLY A 166 -4.43 -8.76 -7.75
C GLY A 166 -5.95 -8.72 -7.71
N GLU A 167 -6.51 -7.55 -7.52
CA GLU A 167 -7.95 -7.37 -7.39
C GLU A 167 -8.66 -7.23 -8.75
N ILE A 168 -8.01 -6.58 -9.73
CA ILE A 168 -8.62 -6.23 -11.02
C ILE A 168 -8.44 -7.35 -12.07
N CYS A 169 -7.23 -7.91 -12.19
CA CYS A 169 -6.91 -8.74 -13.35
C CYS A 169 -6.16 -10.04 -13.06
N ILE A 170 -5.18 -10.07 -12.15
CA ILE A 170 -4.32 -11.24 -11.92
C ILE A 170 -4.58 -11.82 -10.55
N SER A 171 -5.58 -12.71 -10.44
CA SER A 171 -5.97 -13.34 -9.17
C SER A 171 -4.93 -14.35 -8.65
N ASP A 172 -4.21 -15.04 -9.55
CA ASP A 172 -3.16 -15.99 -9.19
C ASP A 172 -1.97 -15.27 -8.51
N PRO A 173 -1.65 -15.59 -7.24
CA PRO A 173 -0.55 -14.95 -6.52
C PRO A 173 0.81 -15.14 -7.18
N THR A 174 1.05 -16.29 -7.82
CA THR A 174 2.33 -16.61 -8.47
C THR A 174 2.53 -15.78 -9.74
N GLU A 175 1.50 -15.70 -10.58
CA GLU A 175 1.55 -14.87 -11.80
C GLU A 175 1.63 -13.38 -11.47
N ARG A 176 1.00 -12.95 -10.39
CA ARG A 176 1.10 -11.58 -9.89
C ARG A 176 2.52 -11.23 -9.45
N VAL A 177 3.16 -12.11 -8.65
CA VAL A 177 4.56 -11.92 -8.23
C VAL A 177 5.48 -11.87 -9.45
N ARG A 178 5.29 -12.76 -10.44
CA ARG A 178 6.05 -12.76 -11.69
C ARG A 178 5.92 -11.43 -12.45
N ALA A 179 4.71 -10.91 -12.59
CA ALA A 179 4.48 -9.62 -13.24
C ALA A 179 5.16 -8.47 -12.50
N MET A 180 5.12 -8.47 -11.16
CA MET A 180 5.76 -7.43 -10.35
C MET A 180 7.29 -7.49 -10.41
N VAL A 181 7.89 -8.68 -10.42
CA VAL A 181 9.34 -8.84 -10.60
C VAL A 181 9.78 -8.33 -11.99
N ALA A 182 9.02 -8.64 -13.03
CA ALA A 182 9.31 -8.13 -14.37
C ALA A 182 9.18 -6.61 -14.46
N LEU A 183 8.17 -6.03 -13.80
CA LEU A 183 7.98 -4.59 -13.74
C LEU A 183 9.13 -3.88 -12.99
N GLU A 184 9.53 -4.42 -11.83
CA GLU A 184 10.67 -3.90 -11.06
C GLU A 184 11.95 -3.88 -11.91
N GLU A 185 12.24 -4.98 -12.60
CA GLU A 185 13.40 -5.10 -13.47
C GLU A 185 13.35 -4.09 -14.63
N ALA A 186 12.18 -3.90 -15.27
CA ALA A 186 12.03 -2.94 -16.36
C ALA A 186 12.23 -1.48 -15.89
N ILE A 187 11.77 -1.14 -14.70
CA ILE A 187 11.97 0.20 -14.12
C ILE A 187 13.47 0.39 -13.78
N LEU A 188 14.12 -0.61 -13.20
CA LEU A 188 15.56 -0.58 -12.90
C LEU A 188 16.39 -0.40 -14.19
N GLN A 189 16.06 -1.13 -15.26
CA GLN A 189 16.71 -0.93 -16.56
C GLN A 189 16.52 0.48 -17.09
N ALA A 190 15.29 1.02 -17.04
CA ALA A 190 15.02 2.39 -17.47
C ALA A 190 15.79 3.44 -16.66
N MET A 191 15.98 3.20 -15.35
CA MET A 191 16.80 4.07 -14.49
C MET A 191 18.28 3.92 -14.78
N TYR A 192 18.81 2.71 -14.74
CA TYR A 192 20.27 2.48 -14.79
C TYR A 192 20.84 2.61 -16.20
N HIS A 193 20.32 1.85 -17.16
CA HIS A 193 20.79 1.92 -18.55
C HIS A 193 20.24 3.14 -19.27
N GLY A 194 18.92 3.37 -19.18
CA GLY A 194 18.26 4.44 -19.89
C GLY A 194 18.70 5.82 -19.42
N ASN A 195 18.43 6.17 -18.17
CA ASN A 195 18.61 7.55 -17.69
C ASN A 195 20.00 7.81 -17.10
N LEU A 196 20.54 6.90 -16.29
CA LEU A 196 21.84 7.06 -15.62
C LEU A 196 23.02 6.61 -16.50
N GLU A 197 22.75 5.98 -17.64
CA GLU A 197 23.75 5.54 -18.64
C GLU A 197 24.88 4.69 -18.07
N PHE A 198 24.53 3.78 -17.13
CA PHE A 198 25.48 2.80 -16.63
C PHE A 198 25.82 1.76 -17.70
N THR A 199 27.10 1.44 -17.80
CA THR A 199 27.57 0.33 -18.64
C THR A 199 27.34 -1.00 -17.93
N GLU A 200 27.34 -2.11 -18.71
CA GLU A 200 27.23 -3.46 -18.15
C GLU A 200 28.37 -3.79 -17.18
N ASP A 201 29.59 -3.36 -17.52
CA ASP A 201 30.76 -3.58 -16.66
C ASP A 201 30.58 -2.89 -15.29
N GLU A 202 30.05 -1.65 -15.28
CA GLU A 202 29.72 -0.93 -14.04
C GLU A 202 28.64 -1.67 -13.23
N LEU A 203 27.60 -2.20 -13.89
CA LEU A 203 26.55 -2.95 -13.24
C LEU A 203 27.01 -4.32 -12.73
N ASP A 204 27.89 -5.01 -13.47
CA ASP A 204 28.46 -6.28 -13.05
C ASP A 204 29.43 -6.13 -11.88
N GLU A 205 30.23 -5.07 -11.86
CA GLU A 205 31.07 -4.74 -10.70
C GLU A 205 30.22 -4.53 -9.44
N MET A 206 29.06 -3.86 -9.59
CA MET A 206 28.10 -3.65 -8.51
C MET A 206 27.51 -4.96 -7.97
N ARG A 207 27.14 -5.88 -8.89
CA ARG A 207 26.56 -7.18 -8.53
C ARG A 207 27.55 -8.05 -7.77
N ARG A 208 28.86 -7.92 -8.07
CA ARG A 208 29.93 -8.69 -7.38
C ARG A 208 30.19 -8.22 -5.96
N ASP A 209 30.03 -6.92 -5.67
CA ASP A 209 30.24 -6.36 -4.31
C ASP A 209 29.13 -5.37 -3.91
N PRO A 210 27.92 -5.88 -3.56
CA PRO A 210 26.79 -5.04 -3.18
C PRO A 210 27.03 -4.24 -1.88
N LYS A 211 28.00 -4.63 -1.07
CA LYS A 211 28.30 -4.03 0.24
C LYS A 211 29.38 -2.95 0.20
N SER A 212 30.03 -2.75 -0.94
CA SER A 212 31.16 -1.80 -1.07
C SER A 212 30.77 -0.32 -0.86
N GLY A 213 29.48 0.01 -0.89
CA GLY A 213 29.00 1.38 -0.87
C GLY A 213 29.33 2.19 -2.14
N ARG A 214 30.18 1.67 -3.03
CA ARG A 214 30.56 2.31 -4.29
C ARG A 214 29.36 2.56 -5.18
N PHE A 215 28.43 1.61 -5.23
CA PHE A 215 27.21 1.74 -6.01
C PHE A 215 26.38 2.95 -5.61
N SER A 216 26.07 3.06 -4.31
CA SER A 216 25.28 4.20 -3.81
C SER A 216 25.96 5.53 -4.11
N SER A 217 27.29 5.57 -4.02
CA SER A 217 28.08 6.76 -4.35
C SER A 217 28.04 7.08 -5.85
N LEU A 218 28.11 6.06 -6.72
CA LEU A 218 28.08 6.23 -8.17
C LEU A 218 26.70 6.66 -8.66
N VAL A 219 25.63 6.06 -8.12
CA VAL A 219 24.24 6.50 -8.39
C VAL A 219 24.05 7.95 -7.96
N GLN A 220 24.51 8.33 -6.77
CA GLN A 220 24.41 9.72 -6.30
C GLN A 220 25.21 10.68 -7.19
N HIS A 221 26.39 10.28 -7.63
CA HIS A 221 27.20 11.09 -8.54
C HIS A 221 26.49 11.34 -9.86
N ARG A 222 26.03 10.28 -10.56
CA ARG A 222 25.30 10.38 -11.83
C ARG A 222 24.00 11.19 -11.68
N ARG A 223 23.26 10.99 -10.59
CA ARG A 223 22.05 11.79 -10.29
C ARG A 223 22.35 13.27 -10.09
N GLY A 224 23.57 13.64 -9.72
CA GLY A 224 24.03 15.02 -9.55
C GLY A 224 24.43 15.71 -10.86
N GLU A 225 24.60 14.98 -11.95
CA GLU A 225 24.99 15.55 -13.26
C GLU A 225 23.85 16.39 -13.86
N PRO A 226 24.12 17.64 -14.35
CA PRO A 226 23.10 18.58 -14.81
C PRO A 226 22.21 18.06 -15.92
N GLU A 227 22.75 17.21 -16.81
CA GLU A 227 22.03 16.63 -17.94
C GLU A 227 21.17 15.42 -17.52
N ILE A 228 21.61 14.68 -16.51
CA ILE A 228 20.99 13.43 -16.06
C ILE A 228 19.93 13.71 -14.98
N CYS A 229 20.15 14.68 -14.10
CA CYS A 229 19.29 14.97 -12.94
C CYS A 229 17.85 15.37 -13.35
N LYS A 230 17.64 15.85 -14.56
CA LYS A 230 16.32 16.24 -15.09
C LYS A 230 15.56 15.11 -15.73
N ARG A 231 16.24 14.02 -16.10
CA ARG A 231 15.61 12.87 -16.74
C ARG A 231 14.68 12.14 -15.80
N ARG A 232 13.57 11.63 -16.32
CA ARG A 232 12.54 10.93 -15.57
C ARG A 232 12.24 9.59 -16.21
N VAL A 233 11.82 8.64 -15.38
CA VAL A 233 11.17 7.41 -15.86
C VAL A 233 9.67 7.62 -15.80
N LYS A 234 8.99 7.45 -16.92
CA LYS A 234 7.54 7.52 -17.04
C LYS A 234 6.99 6.11 -17.07
N LEU A 235 6.10 5.79 -16.14
CA LEU A 235 5.40 4.53 -16.09
C LEU A 235 3.91 4.79 -16.34
N ALA A 236 3.34 4.13 -17.34
CA ALA A 236 1.91 4.05 -17.56
C ALA A 236 1.45 2.61 -17.30
N VAL A 237 0.39 2.45 -16.52
CA VAL A 237 -0.20 1.14 -16.18
C VAL A 237 -1.66 1.17 -16.56
N SER A 238 -2.09 0.25 -17.43
CA SER A 238 -3.50 -0.01 -17.72
C SER A 238 -3.85 -1.41 -17.23
N MET A 239 -4.90 -1.51 -16.46
CA MET A 239 -5.43 -2.75 -15.89
C MET A 239 -6.89 -2.89 -16.31
N THR A 240 -7.24 -4.04 -16.90
CA THR A 240 -8.61 -4.40 -17.28
C THR A 240 -8.91 -5.82 -16.81
N SER A 241 -10.14 -6.30 -16.96
CA SER A 241 -10.49 -7.70 -16.67
C SER A 241 -9.66 -8.72 -17.49
N ASP A 242 -9.09 -8.29 -18.62
CA ASP A 242 -8.32 -9.17 -19.54
C ASP A 242 -6.84 -9.24 -19.18
N GLY A 243 -6.32 -8.31 -18.35
CA GLY A 243 -4.93 -8.32 -17.92
C GLY A 243 -4.38 -6.92 -17.59
N ALA A 244 -3.07 -6.87 -17.39
CA ALA A 244 -2.33 -5.66 -17.10
C ALA A 244 -1.29 -5.37 -18.19
N ARG A 245 -1.16 -4.08 -18.54
CA ARG A 245 -0.16 -3.54 -19.45
C ARG A 245 0.64 -2.48 -18.71
N PHE A 246 1.96 -2.62 -18.75
CA PHE A 246 2.91 -1.69 -18.15
C PHE A 246 3.79 -1.11 -19.26
N THR A 247 3.80 0.20 -19.42
CA THR A 247 4.65 0.90 -20.40
C THR A 247 5.62 1.77 -19.63
N ILE A 248 6.92 1.50 -19.79
CA ILE A 248 8.00 2.17 -19.09
C ILE A 248 8.86 2.91 -20.13
N ARG A 249 9.03 4.22 -19.97
CA ARG A 249 9.81 5.08 -20.86
C ARG A 249 10.89 5.83 -20.10
N CYS A 250 12.13 5.79 -20.61
CA CYS A 250 13.25 6.60 -20.15
C CYS A 250 13.49 7.80 -21.06
N GLU A 251 14.32 8.75 -20.63
CA GLU A 251 14.64 10.00 -21.35
C GLU A 251 16.13 10.12 -21.72
N GLY A 252 16.93 9.05 -21.52
CA GLY A 252 18.37 9.02 -21.81
C GLY A 252 18.76 8.18 -23.03
N ALA A 253 19.86 7.43 -22.91
CA ALA A 253 20.47 6.66 -24.02
C ALA A 253 19.62 5.48 -24.54
N GLY A 254 18.56 5.13 -23.82
CA GLY A 254 17.66 4.05 -24.20
C GLY A 254 17.91 2.74 -23.44
N LEU A 255 16.99 1.81 -23.67
CA LEU A 255 17.03 0.45 -23.12
C LEU A 255 17.81 -0.43 -24.10
N GLN A 256 18.68 -1.26 -23.58
CA GLN A 256 19.38 -2.23 -24.42
C GLN A 256 18.39 -3.27 -24.93
N GLN A 257 18.20 -3.31 -26.26
CA GLN A 257 17.49 -4.40 -26.90
C GLN A 257 18.49 -5.56 -27.09
N PRO A 258 18.19 -6.72 -26.51
CA PRO A 258 19.03 -7.88 -26.78
C PRO A 258 18.85 -8.32 -28.22
N ASP A 259 19.98 -8.60 -28.90
CA ASP A 259 19.91 -9.16 -30.24
C ASP A 259 19.27 -10.57 -30.19
N LEU A 260 18.28 -10.82 -31.03
CA LEU A 260 17.59 -12.11 -31.09
C LEU A 260 18.57 -13.26 -31.44
N ALA A 261 19.69 -12.96 -32.10
CA ALA A 261 20.72 -13.91 -32.45
C ALA A 261 21.49 -14.42 -31.20
N ASP A 262 21.67 -13.59 -30.19
CA ASP A 262 22.37 -13.96 -28.95
C ASP A 262 21.56 -14.98 -28.12
N TYR A 263 20.23 -14.99 -28.27
CA TYR A 263 19.38 -15.97 -27.60
C TYR A 263 19.50 -17.38 -28.17
N ALA A 264 19.75 -17.51 -29.49
CA ALA A 264 19.83 -18.80 -30.15
C ALA A 264 21.12 -19.57 -29.81
N ASN A 265 22.16 -18.87 -29.38
CA ASN A 265 23.49 -19.43 -29.14
C ASN A 265 23.75 -19.82 -27.66
N GLY A 266 22.86 -19.48 -26.72
CA GLY A 266 23.04 -19.81 -25.30
C GLY A 266 24.06 -18.93 -24.55
N ASP A 267 24.77 -18.04 -25.23
CA ASP A 267 25.84 -17.19 -24.69
C ASP A 267 25.33 -16.11 -23.72
N CYS A 268 24.01 -15.87 -23.70
CA CYS A 268 23.38 -14.88 -22.81
C CYS A 268 23.48 -15.18 -21.31
N PHE A 269 23.79 -16.44 -20.95
CA PHE A 269 23.93 -16.83 -19.53
C PHE A 269 25.32 -16.50 -18.98
N GLU A 270 26.34 -16.41 -19.83
CA GLU A 270 27.72 -16.14 -19.43
C GLU A 270 28.05 -14.65 -19.46
N SER A 271 27.45 -13.88 -20.38
CA SER A 271 27.55 -12.42 -20.43
C SER A 271 26.38 -11.80 -19.67
N GLY A 272 26.63 -10.84 -18.78
CA GLY A 272 25.62 -10.14 -17.97
C GLY A 272 24.49 -9.49 -18.78
N ASN A 273 24.73 -9.22 -20.06
CA ASN A 273 23.90 -8.41 -20.98
C ASN A 273 22.52 -8.97 -21.36
N GLY A 274 22.26 -10.25 -21.11
CA GLY A 274 21.02 -10.89 -21.56
C GLY A 274 20.03 -11.24 -20.42
N ARG A 275 20.42 -11.12 -19.16
CA ARG A 275 19.63 -11.66 -18.03
C ARG A 275 18.32 -10.92 -17.80
N SER A 276 18.34 -9.59 -17.77
CA SER A 276 17.17 -8.78 -17.50
C SER A 276 16.08 -8.87 -18.60
N PRO A 277 16.41 -8.75 -19.90
CA PRO A 277 15.42 -8.95 -20.95
C PRO A 277 14.88 -10.37 -21.00
N MET A 278 15.72 -11.41 -20.74
CA MET A 278 15.25 -12.79 -20.66
C MET A 278 14.30 -13.02 -19.47
N LEU A 279 14.63 -12.44 -18.33
CA LEU A 279 13.78 -12.51 -17.14
C LEU A 279 12.41 -11.91 -17.42
N MET A 280 12.34 -10.71 -17.99
CA MET A 280 11.08 -10.07 -18.34
C MET A 280 10.26 -10.90 -19.33
N ARG A 281 10.88 -11.42 -20.40
CA ARG A 281 10.21 -12.30 -21.37
C ARG A 281 9.73 -13.62 -20.76
N GLY A 282 10.46 -14.19 -19.81
CA GLY A 282 10.09 -15.43 -19.12
C GLY A 282 8.97 -15.27 -18.09
N LEU A 283 8.76 -14.05 -17.59
CA LEU A 283 7.78 -13.74 -16.56
C LEU A 283 6.48 -13.12 -17.10
N MET A 284 6.57 -12.43 -18.25
CA MET A 284 5.44 -11.76 -18.91
C MET A 284 4.95 -12.60 -20.10
N ASP A 285 3.71 -12.37 -20.51
CA ASP A 285 3.14 -13.06 -21.67
C ASP A 285 3.59 -12.39 -22.98
N GLU A 286 3.78 -11.06 -22.98
CA GLU A 286 4.34 -10.30 -24.10
C GLU A 286 5.27 -9.20 -23.61
N THR A 287 6.30 -8.91 -24.42
CA THR A 287 7.28 -7.86 -24.16
C THR A 287 7.64 -7.18 -25.47
N PHE A 288 7.42 -5.87 -25.57
CA PHE A 288 7.70 -5.06 -26.75
C PHE A 288 8.67 -3.95 -26.42
N TYR A 289 9.59 -3.66 -27.33
CA TYR A 289 10.46 -2.50 -27.29
C TYR A 289 10.03 -1.55 -28.40
N ALA A 290 10.01 -0.25 -28.12
CA ALA A 290 9.77 0.74 -29.15
C ALA A 290 11.01 0.90 -30.07
N ASP A 291 10.80 1.33 -31.30
CA ASP A 291 11.86 1.47 -32.33
C ASP A 291 12.93 2.49 -31.91
N ASP A 292 12.57 3.49 -31.08
CA ASP A 292 13.50 4.49 -30.54
C ASP A 292 14.35 3.97 -29.37
N GLY A 293 14.13 2.72 -28.94
CA GLY A 293 14.83 2.08 -27.83
C GLY A 293 14.54 2.66 -26.45
N ASN A 294 13.71 3.68 -26.34
CA ASN A 294 13.47 4.38 -25.06
C ASN A 294 12.26 3.89 -24.27
N GLU A 295 11.51 2.93 -24.82
CA GLU A 295 10.29 2.43 -24.19
C GLU A 295 10.20 0.91 -24.26
N ILE A 296 9.75 0.31 -23.15
CA ILE A 296 9.39 -1.09 -23.05
C ILE A 296 7.94 -1.22 -22.61
N THR A 297 7.20 -2.10 -23.25
CA THR A 297 5.83 -2.48 -22.86
C THR A 297 5.81 -3.95 -22.46
N LEU A 298 5.31 -4.21 -21.25
CA LEU A 298 5.11 -5.54 -20.67
C LEU A 298 3.61 -5.81 -20.59
N VAL A 299 3.19 -7.00 -21.02
CA VAL A 299 1.78 -7.41 -20.96
C VAL A 299 1.66 -8.72 -20.19
N LYS A 300 0.70 -8.76 -19.27
CA LYS A 300 0.34 -9.95 -18.52
C LYS A 300 -1.16 -10.16 -18.61
N TYR A 301 -1.59 -11.29 -19.20
CA TYR A 301 -3.00 -11.62 -19.36
C TYR A 301 -3.58 -12.23 -18.09
N ALA A 302 -4.85 -11.94 -17.85
CA ALA A 302 -5.63 -12.63 -16.83
C ALA A 302 -5.79 -14.11 -17.24
N ARG A 303 -5.31 -15.03 -16.40
CA ARG A 303 -5.62 -16.45 -16.58
C ARG A 303 -6.94 -16.74 -15.88
N ARG A 304 -7.93 -17.16 -16.63
CA ARG A 304 -9.24 -17.59 -16.13
C ARG A 304 -9.14 -18.95 -15.45
#